data_c1a8af755b2c941065160ecf51d4d5cf
#
_entry.id   c1a8af755b2c941065160ecf51d4d5cf
#
_cell.length_a   1.000
_cell.length_b   1.000
_cell.length_c   1.000
_cell.angle_alpha   90.00
_cell.angle_beta   90.00
_cell.angle_gamma   90.00
#
_symmetry.space_group_name_H-M   'P 1'
#
loop_
_entity.id
_entity.type
_entity.pdbx_description
1 polymer ?
#
loop_
_entity_poly.entity_id
_entity_poly.type
_entity_poly.pdbx_seq_one_letter_code
_entity_poly.pdbx_strand_id
1 'polypeptide(L)'
;KKVSEFTSNLIPGEGHTEVSIDLREAHSPDFSILGVREIAPIDDGTFFTQFSLFNTEMPNGKAGGDERIIGNLGFGARKLAQDNTILYGVNSFYDIDLENDHQRGSLGAEVRSAVLAFHFNKYQRISDDYNEENVLNGWEYQLSSQIPYLHWASAFVNEYRWDGILRDDIRGKKMGSEMLLTPNLNMEIAYDDKDKAGLDDEWYSKFQFFHPPRENGPTALDGISDVAWKENRDMSGELLSKVKRQNKIMIEFKGSSQITRTD
;
A
#
# COMPACT_ATOMS: atom_id res chain seq x y z
N LYS A 1 12.64 -3.98 -22.08
CA LYS A 1 11.74 -4.33 -23.21
C LYS A 1 10.92 -5.60 -22.93
N LYS A 2 11.55 -6.75 -22.58
CA LYS A 2 10.80 -8.02 -22.34
C LYS A 2 9.90 -8.00 -21.11
N VAL A 3 10.29 -7.33 -20.03
CA VAL A 3 9.46 -7.19 -18.81
C VAL A 3 8.27 -6.27 -19.07
N SER A 4 8.47 -5.17 -19.82
CA SER A 4 7.40 -4.22 -20.14
C SER A 4 6.35 -4.80 -21.11
N GLU A 5 6.76 -5.63 -22.07
CA GLU A 5 5.83 -6.33 -22.98
C GLU A 5 5.07 -7.44 -22.25
N PHE A 6 5.67 -8.08 -21.25
CA PHE A 6 5.03 -9.07 -20.43
C PHE A 6 3.93 -8.46 -19.54
N THR A 7 4.22 -7.33 -18.89
CA THR A 7 3.25 -6.67 -17.99
C THR A 7 2.08 -6.01 -18.74
N SER A 8 2.29 -5.43 -19.92
CA SER A 8 1.23 -4.80 -20.72
C SER A 8 0.24 -5.79 -21.32
N ASN A 9 0.68 -7.03 -21.58
CA ASN A 9 -0.17 -8.08 -22.16
C ASN A 9 -0.92 -8.92 -21.11
N LEU A 10 -0.49 -8.87 -19.85
CA LEU A 10 -1.10 -9.68 -18.79
C LEU A 10 -2.50 -9.22 -18.40
N ILE A 11 -2.77 -7.91 -18.48
CA ILE A 11 -4.03 -7.35 -17.96
C ILE A 11 -4.44 -6.15 -18.84
N PRO A 12 -5.41 -6.32 -19.74
CA PRO A 12 -5.88 -5.26 -20.63
C PRO A 12 -6.64 -4.16 -19.86
N GLY A 13 -6.73 -2.97 -20.45
CA GLY A 13 -7.44 -1.81 -19.92
C GLY A 13 -6.53 -0.64 -19.55
N GLU A 14 -7.11 0.56 -19.47
CA GLU A 14 -6.40 1.75 -19.00
C GLU A 14 -5.98 1.62 -17.55
N GLY A 15 -4.76 2.02 -17.23
CA GLY A 15 -4.20 1.95 -15.90
C GLY A 15 -2.72 1.59 -15.89
N HIS A 16 -2.23 1.13 -14.75
CA HIS A 16 -0.82 0.76 -14.63
C HIS A 16 -0.65 -0.59 -13.91
N THR A 17 0.50 -1.17 -14.10
CA THR A 17 0.98 -2.34 -13.37
C THR A 17 2.23 -1.96 -12.61
N GLU A 18 2.32 -2.38 -11.37
CA GLU A 18 3.45 -2.18 -10.48
C GLU A 18 4.05 -3.55 -10.12
N VAL A 19 5.36 -3.65 -10.17
CA VAL A 19 6.12 -4.76 -9.58
C VAL A 19 6.95 -4.18 -8.46
N SER A 20 6.88 -4.76 -7.27
CA SER A 20 7.67 -4.27 -6.14
C SER A 20 8.55 -5.33 -5.50
N ILE A 21 9.62 -4.85 -4.90
CA ILE A 21 10.54 -5.61 -4.04
C ILE A 21 10.59 -4.85 -2.72
N ASP A 22 10.29 -5.55 -1.63
CA ASP A 22 10.29 -5.03 -0.27
C ASP A 22 11.44 -5.68 0.50
N LEU A 23 12.36 -4.86 1.00
CA LEU A 23 13.56 -5.29 1.72
C LEU A 23 13.44 -4.86 3.18
N ARG A 24 13.57 -5.82 4.10
CA ARG A 24 13.45 -5.63 5.54
C ARG A 24 14.66 -6.15 6.28
N GLU A 25 14.90 -5.60 7.46
CA GLU A 25 15.89 -6.15 8.37
C GLU A 25 15.50 -7.58 8.76
N ALA A 26 16.46 -8.50 8.68
CA ALA A 26 16.34 -9.90 9.12
C ALA A 26 15.25 -10.77 8.44
N HIS A 27 14.78 -10.39 7.25
CA HIS A 27 13.76 -11.15 6.49
C HIS A 27 14.13 -11.35 5.04
N SER A 28 13.53 -12.41 4.44
CA SER A 28 13.58 -12.63 3.00
C SER A 28 12.85 -11.47 2.28
N PRO A 29 13.33 -11.07 1.08
CA PRO A 29 12.65 -10.06 0.29
C PRO A 29 11.23 -10.50 -0.10
N ASP A 30 10.24 -9.60 0.05
CA ASP A 30 8.90 -9.81 -0.46
C ASP A 30 8.79 -9.25 -1.89
N PHE A 31 8.06 -9.96 -2.74
CA PHE A 31 7.80 -9.55 -4.12
C PHE A 31 6.30 -9.38 -4.33
N SER A 32 5.92 -8.36 -5.08
CA SER A 32 4.52 -8.20 -5.44
C SER A 32 4.33 -7.77 -6.89
N ILE A 33 3.17 -8.15 -7.43
CA ILE A 33 2.61 -7.57 -8.64
C ILE A 33 1.25 -6.96 -8.30
N LEU A 34 1.02 -5.74 -8.74
CA LEU A 34 -0.21 -5.00 -8.51
C LEU A 34 -0.64 -4.34 -9.83
N GLY A 35 -1.94 -4.39 -10.10
CA GLY A 35 -2.54 -3.67 -11.22
C GLY A 35 -3.70 -2.81 -10.77
N VAL A 36 -3.80 -1.60 -11.35
CA VAL A 36 -4.97 -0.74 -11.25
C VAL A 36 -5.53 -0.55 -12.63
N ARG A 37 -6.84 -0.73 -12.81
CA ARG A 37 -7.51 -0.60 -14.12
C ARG A 37 -8.79 0.22 -13.99
N GLU A 38 -9.02 1.07 -14.97
CA GLU A 38 -10.30 1.74 -15.10
C GLU A 38 -11.39 0.72 -15.46
N ILE A 39 -12.53 0.83 -14.77
CA ILE A 39 -13.74 0.07 -15.11
C ILE A 39 -14.66 0.93 -15.97
N ALA A 40 -14.88 2.18 -15.55
CA ALA A 40 -15.70 3.13 -16.26
C ALA A 40 -15.38 4.57 -15.85
N PRO A 41 -15.26 5.51 -16.79
CA PRO A 41 -15.17 6.92 -16.48
C PRO A 41 -16.50 7.45 -15.93
N ILE A 42 -16.42 8.43 -15.05
CA ILE A 42 -17.55 9.25 -14.58
C ILE A 42 -17.19 10.73 -14.72
N ASP A 43 -18.17 11.63 -14.57
CA ASP A 43 -17.93 13.07 -14.61
C ASP A 43 -16.89 13.45 -13.54
N ASP A 44 -15.77 14.01 -14.01
CA ASP A 44 -14.60 14.40 -13.19
C ASP A 44 -14.00 13.24 -12.36
N GLY A 45 -14.08 11.99 -12.84
CA GLY A 45 -13.59 10.87 -12.05
C GLY A 45 -13.62 9.53 -12.75
N THR A 46 -13.46 8.45 -11.97
CA THR A 46 -13.42 7.08 -12.47
C THR A 46 -13.91 6.07 -11.45
N PHE A 47 -14.53 4.98 -11.93
CA PHE A 47 -14.60 3.72 -11.22
C PHE A 47 -13.40 2.86 -11.62
N PHE A 48 -12.74 2.27 -10.63
CA PHE A 48 -11.55 1.45 -10.87
C PHE A 48 -11.58 0.13 -10.10
N THR A 49 -10.79 -0.81 -10.56
CA THR A 49 -10.42 -2.02 -9.82
C THR A 49 -8.92 -2.02 -9.55
N GLN A 50 -8.55 -2.56 -8.40
CA GLN A 50 -7.16 -2.86 -8.06
C GLN A 50 -7.05 -4.31 -7.63
N PHE A 51 -6.06 -5.00 -8.13
CA PHE A 51 -5.74 -6.37 -7.72
C PHE A 51 -4.23 -6.47 -7.45
N SER A 52 -3.86 -7.38 -6.56
CA SER A 52 -2.45 -7.70 -6.33
C SER A 52 -2.27 -9.15 -5.89
N LEU A 53 -1.09 -9.66 -6.18
CA LEU A 53 -0.56 -10.92 -5.64
C LEU A 53 0.82 -10.62 -5.08
N PHE A 54 1.11 -11.13 -3.91
CA PHE A 54 2.44 -11.03 -3.33
C PHE A 54 2.77 -12.25 -2.48
N ASN A 55 4.05 -12.60 -2.46
CA ASN A 55 4.55 -13.56 -1.49
C ASN A 55 4.96 -12.81 -0.22
N THR A 56 4.81 -13.46 0.90
CA THR A 56 5.24 -12.95 2.19
C THR A 56 5.63 -14.10 3.10
N GLU A 57 6.66 -13.87 3.90
CA GLU A 57 7.03 -14.80 4.96
C GLU A 57 6.15 -14.53 6.18
N MET A 58 5.36 -15.54 6.59
CA MET A 58 4.54 -15.47 7.78
C MET A 58 5.24 -16.23 8.93
N PRO A 59 5.31 -15.66 10.14
CA PRO A 59 5.80 -16.41 11.29
C PRO A 59 4.89 -17.61 11.55
N ASN A 60 5.46 -18.81 11.63
CA ASN A 60 4.73 -20.05 11.95
C ASN A 60 5.15 -20.65 13.31
N GLY A 61 5.84 -19.87 14.14
CA GLY A 61 6.41 -20.35 15.40
C GLY A 61 7.68 -21.19 15.25
N LYS A 62 8.17 -21.37 14.01
CA LYS A 62 9.43 -22.06 13.68
C LYS A 62 10.41 -21.08 13.08
N ALA A 63 11.70 -21.38 13.18
CA ALA A 63 12.71 -20.59 12.47
C ALA A 63 12.53 -20.78 10.95
N GLY A 64 12.35 -19.66 10.23
CA GLY A 64 12.21 -19.65 8.78
C GLY A 64 10.80 -19.44 8.25
N GLY A 65 9.77 -19.26 9.12
CA GLY A 65 8.41 -18.91 8.66
C GLY A 65 7.82 -19.86 7.60
N ASP A 66 6.58 -19.61 7.20
CA ASP A 66 5.97 -20.21 6.00
C ASP A 66 5.80 -19.13 4.94
N GLU A 67 6.33 -19.36 3.73
CA GLU A 67 6.03 -18.48 2.59
C GLU A 67 4.55 -18.64 2.23
N ARG A 68 3.86 -17.52 2.02
CA ARG A 68 2.44 -17.50 1.65
C ARG A 68 2.20 -16.56 0.49
N ILE A 69 1.17 -16.87 -0.28
CA ILE A 69 0.70 -16.02 -1.35
C ILE A 69 -0.62 -15.38 -0.93
N ILE A 70 -0.62 -14.05 -0.87
CA ILE A 70 -1.81 -13.25 -0.57
C ILE A 70 -2.33 -12.63 -1.85
N GLY A 71 -3.63 -12.83 -2.12
CA GLY A 71 -4.37 -12.17 -3.18
C GLY A 71 -5.25 -11.04 -2.63
N ASN A 72 -5.28 -9.92 -3.33
CA ASN A 72 -6.18 -8.81 -3.03
C ASN A 72 -6.97 -8.44 -4.29
N LEU A 73 -8.27 -8.18 -4.12
CA LEU A 73 -9.12 -7.63 -5.16
C LEU A 73 -9.95 -6.50 -4.56
N GLY A 74 -9.92 -5.34 -5.19
CA GLY A 74 -10.65 -4.17 -4.74
C GLY A 74 -11.33 -3.42 -5.85
N PHE A 75 -12.34 -2.65 -5.45
CA PHE A 75 -13.09 -1.74 -6.30
C PHE A 75 -13.18 -0.39 -5.61
N GLY A 76 -13.17 0.67 -6.39
CA GLY A 76 -13.26 2.01 -5.84
C GLY A 76 -13.80 3.01 -6.86
N ALA A 77 -14.07 4.19 -6.35
CA ALA A 77 -14.43 5.37 -7.11
C ALA A 77 -13.58 6.55 -6.68
N ARG A 78 -13.14 7.35 -7.63
CA ARG A 78 -12.43 8.61 -7.40
C ARG A 78 -13.08 9.74 -8.15
N LYS A 79 -13.09 10.92 -7.55
CA LYS A 79 -13.60 12.14 -8.14
C LYS A 79 -12.65 13.30 -7.90
N LEU A 80 -12.48 14.13 -8.92
CA LEU A 80 -11.74 15.38 -8.88
C LEU A 80 -12.65 16.54 -8.49
N ALA A 81 -12.09 17.53 -7.84
CA ALA A 81 -12.76 18.77 -7.48
C ALA A 81 -11.78 19.94 -7.54
N GLN A 82 -12.31 21.17 -7.45
CA GLN A 82 -11.53 22.42 -7.44
C GLN A 82 -10.54 22.50 -8.62
N ASP A 83 -11.07 22.45 -9.83
CA ASP A 83 -10.28 22.48 -11.07
C ASP A 83 -9.19 21.39 -11.08
N ASN A 84 -9.57 20.17 -10.70
CA ASN A 84 -8.71 18.98 -10.64
C ASN A 84 -7.55 19.05 -9.62
N THR A 85 -7.57 19.99 -8.68
CA THR A 85 -6.48 20.10 -7.68
C THR A 85 -6.69 19.21 -6.44
N ILE A 86 -7.91 18.71 -6.21
CA ILE A 86 -8.24 17.82 -5.11
C ILE A 86 -8.90 16.55 -5.65
N LEU A 87 -8.44 15.41 -5.17
CA LEU A 87 -8.98 14.09 -5.45
C LEU A 87 -9.61 13.51 -4.17
N TYR A 88 -10.83 13.04 -4.29
CA TYR A 88 -11.53 12.25 -3.27
C TYR A 88 -11.69 10.82 -3.76
N GLY A 89 -11.53 9.85 -2.88
CA GLY A 89 -11.71 8.45 -3.23
C GLY A 89 -12.33 7.62 -2.11
N VAL A 90 -13.06 6.59 -2.52
CA VAL A 90 -13.55 5.52 -1.64
C VAL A 90 -13.26 4.18 -2.29
N ASN A 91 -13.01 3.17 -1.46
CA ASN A 91 -12.70 1.84 -1.96
C ASN A 91 -13.13 0.74 -1.00
N SER A 92 -13.24 -0.47 -1.52
CA SER A 92 -13.48 -1.69 -0.76
C SER A 92 -12.62 -2.80 -1.33
N PHE A 93 -12.05 -3.64 -0.45
CA PHE A 93 -11.21 -4.77 -0.84
C PHE A 93 -11.65 -6.06 -0.18
N TYR A 94 -11.36 -7.14 -0.86
CA TYR A 94 -11.36 -8.50 -0.37
C TYR A 94 -9.94 -9.06 -0.49
N ASP A 95 -9.43 -9.60 0.60
CA ASP A 95 -8.10 -10.17 0.73
C ASP A 95 -8.21 -11.64 1.08
N ILE A 96 -7.38 -12.48 0.47
CA ILE A 96 -7.34 -13.92 0.70
C ILE A 96 -5.90 -14.43 0.78
N ASP A 97 -5.60 -15.21 1.81
CA ASP A 97 -4.43 -16.07 1.89
C ASP A 97 -4.76 -17.37 1.12
N LEU A 98 -4.04 -17.63 0.03
CA LEU A 98 -4.34 -18.75 -0.88
C LEU A 98 -3.93 -20.12 -0.30
N GLU A 99 -3.19 -20.15 0.80
CA GLU A 99 -2.67 -21.38 1.41
C GLU A 99 -3.47 -21.79 2.66
N ASN A 100 -3.93 -20.80 3.44
CA ASN A 100 -4.65 -21.06 4.70
C ASN A 100 -6.08 -20.51 4.72
N ASP A 101 -6.63 -20.11 3.58
CA ASP A 101 -8.02 -19.64 3.42
C ASP A 101 -8.42 -18.48 4.34
N HIS A 102 -7.43 -17.74 4.90
CA HIS A 102 -7.73 -16.54 5.68
C HIS A 102 -8.30 -15.46 4.80
N GLN A 103 -9.39 -14.85 5.25
CA GLN A 103 -10.13 -13.87 4.47
C GLN A 103 -10.39 -12.61 5.28
N ARG A 104 -10.21 -11.45 4.63
CA ARG A 104 -10.41 -10.13 5.22
C ARG A 104 -11.07 -9.20 4.22
N GLY A 105 -12.05 -8.43 4.69
CA GLY A 105 -12.61 -7.30 3.94
C GLY A 105 -12.04 -5.97 4.44
N SER A 106 -12.06 -4.94 3.61
CA SER A 106 -11.75 -3.59 4.04
C SER A 106 -12.55 -2.53 3.33
N LEU A 107 -12.69 -1.37 4.00
CA LEU A 107 -13.25 -0.16 3.45
C LEU A 107 -12.24 0.96 3.64
N GLY A 108 -12.02 1.77 2.61
CA GLY A 108 -11.08 2.87 2.64
C GLY A 108 -11.65 4.17 2.08
N ALA A 109 -11.06 5.27 2.51
CA ALA A 109 -11.33 6.61 2.00
C ALA A 109 -10.02 7.39 1.86
N GLU A 110 -9.97 8.28 0.88
CA GLU A 110 -8.80 9.12 0.65
C GLU A 110 -9.20 10.54 0.24
N VAL A 111 -8.38 11.51 0.64
CA VAL A 111 -8.42 12.89 0.14
C VAL A 111 -6.99 13.29 -0.18
N ARG A 112 -6.75 13.77 -1.39
CA ARG A 112 -5.41 14.05 -1.88
C ARG A 112 -5.36 15.36 -2.65
N SER A 113 -4.27 16.08 -2.46
CA SER A 113 -3.87 17.22 -3.28
C SER A 113 -2.40 17.05 -3.69
N ALA A 114 -1.85 18.02 -4.40
CA ALA A 114 -0.43 18.01 -4.76
C ALA A 114 0.51 18.04 -3.54
N VAL A 115 0.10 18.68 -2.45
CA VAL A 115 0.94 18.93 -1.27
C VAL A 115 0.62 17.97 -0.11
N LEU A 116 -0.66 17.64 0.09
CA LEU A 116 -1.13 16.84 1.21
C LEU A 116 -1.98 15.67 0.73
N ALA A 117 -1.84 14.54 1.39
CA ALA A 117 -2.71 13.39 1.19
C ALA A 117 -3.05 12.74 2.53
N PHE A 118 -4.31 12.36 2.67
CA PHE A 118 -4.83 11.60 3.79
C PHE A 118 -5.50 10.33 3.27
N HIS A 119 -5.19 9.19 3.90
CA HIS A 119 -5.78 7.88 3.62
C HIS A 119 -6.25 7.27 4.94
N PHE A 120 -7.39 6.62 4.91
CA PHE A 120 -7.93 5.84 6.03
C PHE A 120 -8.44 4.50 5.52
N ASN A 121 -8.14 3.42 6.24
CA ASN A 121 -8.63 2.08 5.96
C ASN A 121 -9.11 1.41 7.24
N LYS A 122 -10.23 0.70 7.14
CA LYS A 122 -10.74 -0.18 8.19
C LYS A 122 -10.83 -1.60 7.67
N TYR A 123 -10.34 -2.54 8.47
CA TYR A 123 -10.23 -3.96 8.15
C TYR A 123 -11.14 -4.78 9.03
N GLN A 124 -11.84 -5.74 8.42
CA GLN A 124 -12.74 -6.64 9.08
C GLN A 124 -12.45 -8.09 8.65
N ARG A 125 -12.19 -8.97 9.60
CA ARG A 125 -12.07 -10.40 9.32
C ARG A 125 -13.38 -10.96 8.76
N ILE A 126 -13.27 -11.89 7.83
CA ILE A 126 -14.39 -12.61 7.21
C ILE A 126 -14.31 -14.09 7.60
N SER A 127 -13.11 -14.70 7.54
CA SER A 127 -12.91 -16.08 7.94
C SER A 127 -12.89 -16.24 9.46
N ASP A 128 -13.35 -17.38 9.91
CA ASP A 128 -13.15 -17.86 11.28
C ASP A 128 -11.71 -18.35 11.48
N ASP A 129 -11.42 -18.85 12.70
CA ASP A 129 -10.13 -19.44 13.04
C ASP A 129 -9.78 -20.64 12.16
N TYR A 130 -8.56 -20.67 11.65
CA TYR A 130 -8.03 -21.78 10.89
C TYR A 130 -6.59 -22.06 11.29
N ASN A 131 -6.21 -23.33 11.48
CA ASN A 131 -4.85 -23.76 11.83
C ASN A 131 -4.24 -23.04 13.04
N GLU A 132 -5.04 -22.78 14.09
CA GLU A 132 -4.62 -22.03 15.28
C GLU A 132 -4.24 -20.56 15.00
N GLU A 133 -4.70 -20.02 13.90
CA GLU A 133 -4.47 -18.64 13.47
C GLU A 133 -5.80 -17.85 13.47
N ASN A 134 -5.74 -16.62 13.94
CA ASN A 134 -6.87 -15.69 13.92
C ASN A 134 -6.55 -14.47 13.07
N VAL A 135 -7.38 -14.17 12.09
CA VAL A 135 -7.31 -12.91 11.35
C VAL A 135 -7.75 -11.76 12.26
N LEU A 136 -6.98 -10.68 12.29
CA LEU A 136 -7.27 -9.53 13.14
C LEU A 136 -8.10 -8.48 12.40
N ASN A 137 -9.04 -7.87 13.13
CA ASN A 137 -9.64 -6.61 12.74
C ASN A 137 -8.65 -5.47 12.99
N GLY A 138 -8.86 -4.33 12.32
CA GLY A 138 -8.00 -3.21 12.58
C GLY A 138 -8.36 -1.98 11.76
N TRP A 139 -7.53 -0.97 11.89
CA TRP A 139 -7.59 0.25 11.11
C TRP A 139 -6.20 0.87 10.97
N GLU A 140 -6.05 1.68 9.95
CA GLU A 140 -4.88 2.53 9.77
C GLU A 140 -5.28 3.87 9.15
N TYR A 141 -4.46 4.87 9.39
CA TYR A 141 -4.49 6.09 8.60
C TYR A 141 -3.08 6.54 8.24
N GLN A 142 -2.95 7.20 7.12
CA GLN A 142 -1.70 7.79 6.68
C GLN A 142 -1.91 9.26 6.32
N LEU A 143 -1.06 10.11 6.84
CA LEU A 143 -0.90 11.49 6.44
C LEU A 143 0.43 11.63 5.69
N SER A 144 0.40 12.19 4.51
CA SER A 144 1.59 12.43 3.70
C SER A 144 1.65 13.90 3.28
N SER A 145 2.86 14.45 3.22
CA SER A 145 3.11 15.79 2.74
C SER A 145 4.29 15.80 1.77
N GLN A 146 4.16 16.60 0.72
CA GLN A 146 5.30 16.90 -0.16
C GLN A 146 6.47 17.46 0.68
N ILE A 147 7.71 17.07 0.36
CA ILE A 147 8.90 17.65 0.99
C ILE A 147 9.19 18.99 0.29
N PRO A 148 9.36 20.09 1.07
CA PRO A 148 9.64 21.40 0.48
C PRO A 148 10.83 21.36 -0.47
N TYR A 149 10.71 22.02 -1.62
CA TYR A 149 11.70 22.08 -2.70
C TYR A 149 11.99 20.75 -3.43
N LEU A 150 11.54 19.60 -2.88
CA LEU A 150 11.69 18.27 -3.48
C LEU A 150 10.30 17.75 -3.90
N HIS A 151 9.75 18.30 -4.96
CA HIS A 151 8.38 18.01 -5.39
C HIS A 151 8.16 16.55 -5.80
N TRP A 152 9.24 15.80 -6.02
CA TRP A 152 9.27 14.38 -6.32
C TRP A 152 9.33 13.49 -5.08
N ALA A 153 9.42 14.09 -3.89
CA ALA A 153 9.50 13.38 -2.62
C ALA A 153 8.37 13.81 -1.68
N SER A 154 7.87 12.86 -0.89
CA SER A 154 6.90 13.10 0.18
C SER A 154 7.35 12.41 1.46
N ALA A 155 7.13 13.05 2.60
CA ALA A 155 7.23 12.43 3.90
C ALA A 155 5.84 11.94 4.33
N PHE A 156 5.78 10.85 5.10
CA PHE A 156 4.53 10.34 5.63
C PHE A 156 4.66 9.85 7.07
N VAL A 157 3.50 9.84 7.73
CA VAL A 157 3.26 9.15 8.99
C VAL A 157 2.03 8.28 8.79
N ASN A 158 2.16 7.00 9.11
CA ASN A 158 1.06 6.04 9.15
C ASN A 158 0.92 5.53 10.57
N GLU A 159 -0.29 5.54 11.11
CA GLU A 159 -0.61 4.96 12.40
C GLU A 159 -1.62 3.84 12.20
N TYR A 160 -1.41 2.73 12.89
CA TYR A 160 -2.26 1.55 12.76
C TYR A 160 -2.55 0.90 14.12
N ARG A 161 -3.68 0.19 14.16
CA ARG A 161 -4.07 -0.67 15.27
C ARG A 161 -4.73 -1.93 14.75
N TRP A 162 -4.32 -3.06 15.32
CA TRP A 162 -4.92 -4.38 15.11
C TRP A 162 -5.47 -4.89 16.44
N ASP A 163 -6.74 -5.24 16.45
CA ASP A 163 -7.45 -5.66 17.66
C ASP A 163 -7.04 -7.09 17.99
N GLY A 164 -6.33 -7.30 19.09
CA GLY A 164 -5.93 -8.61 19.60
C GLY A 164 -7.13 -9.42 20.01
N ILE A 165 -7.11 -10.74 19.80
CA ILE A 165 -8.19 -11.66 20.18
C ILE A 165 -7.79 -12.45 21.43
N LEU A 166 -6.56 -12.94 21.44
CA LEU A 166 -5.99 -13.72 22.54
C LEU A 166 -5.02 -12.89 23.39
N ARG A 167 -4.58 -11.75 22.88
CA ARG A 167 -3.55 -10.88 23.45
C ARG A 167 -3.95 -9.41 23.32
N ASP A 168 -3.09 -8.55 23.87
CA ASP A 168 -3.25 -7.09 23.71
C ASP A 168 -3.18 -6.67 22.26
N ASP A 169 -3.86 -5.56 21.94
CA ASP A 169 -3.82 -4.94 20.64
C ASP A 169 -2.40 -4.64 20.17
N ILE A 170 -2.18 -4.74 18.87
CA ILE A 170 -0.96 -4.28 18.24
C ILE A 170 -1.18 -2.86 17.77
N ARG A 171 -0.30 -1.97 18.16
CA ARG A 171 -0.27 -0.59 17.69
C ARG A 171 1.10 -0.28 17.16
N GLY A 172 1.17 0.61 16.21
CA GLY A 172 2.46 1.08 15.72
C GLY A 172 2.32 2.33 14.88
N LYS A 173 3.47 2.89 14.57
CA LYS A 173 3.61 4.10 13.79
C LYS A 173 4.74 3.94 12.79
N LYS A 174 4.43 4.07 11.51
CA LYS A 174 5.44 4.12 10.45
C LYS A 174 5.73 5.56 10.08
N MET A 175 6.99 5.89 9.95
CA MET A 175 7.45 7.20 9.51
C MET A 175 8.47 7.02 8.40
N GLY A 176 8.27 7.72 7.28
CA GLY A 176 9.14 7.51 6.13
C GLY A 176 8.99 8.54 5.04
N SER A 177 9.63 8.23 3.93
CA SER A 177 9.61 9.04 2.72
C SER A 177 9.41 8.17 1.50
N GLU A 178 8.59 8.67 0.57
CA GLU A 178 8.43 8.13 -0.78
C GLU A 178 9.08 9.07 -1.78
N MET A 179 9.81 8.53 -2.73
CA MET A 179 10.61 9.27 -3.69
C MET A 179 10.40 8.72 -5.09
N LEU A 180 9.82 9.50 -5.99
CA LEU A 180 9.72 9.14 -7.39
C LEU A 180 11.06 9.44 -8.09
N LEU A 181 11.93 8.43 -8.16
CA LEU A 181 13.29 8.57 -8.68
C LEU A 181 13.30 8.80 -10.19
N THR A 182 12.46 8.07 -10.92
CA THR A 182 12.24 8.21 -12.37
C THR A 182 10.75 7.99 -12.66
N PRO A 183 10.25 8.26 -13.86
CA PRO A 183 8.85 7.96 -14.21
C PRO A 183 8.43 6.49 -13.99
N ASN A 184 9.39 5.57 -13.95
CA ASN A 184 9.14 4.13 -13.76
C ASN A 184 9.51 3.60 -12.40
N LEU A 185 10.24 4.37 -11.58
CA LEU A 185 10.81 3.86 -10.33
C LEU A 185 10.48 4.76 -9.16
N ASN A 186 9.79 4.22 -8.19
CA ASN A 186 9.58 4.80 -6.87
C ASN A 186 10.39 4.03 -5.83
N MET A 187 10.85 4.73 -4.81
CA MET A 187 11.51 4.19 -3.63
C MET A 187 10.81 4.70 -2.38
N GLU A 188 10.54 3.81 -1.47
CA GLU A 188 10.04 4.13 -0.13
C GLU A 188 11.07 3.66 0.90
N ILE A 189 11.35 4.49 1.88
CA ILE A 189 12.16 4.14 3.05
C ILE A 189 11.37 4.55 4.28
N ALA A 190 11.21 3.64 5.25
CA ALA A 190 10.51 3.96 6.48
C ALA A 190 11.03 3.15 7.67
N TYR A 191 10.71 3.68 8.84
CA TYR A 191 10.88 3.06 10.14
C TYR A 191 9.51 2.73 10.72
N ASP A 192 9.32 1.49 11.15
CA ASP A 192 8.10 0.99 11.80
C ASP A 192 8.38 0.83 13.31
N ASP A 193 7.82 1.75 14.10
CA ASP A 193 7.86 1.77 15.57
C ASP A 193 6.64 1.00 16.10
N LYS A 194 6.88 -0.13 16.76
CA LYS A 194 5.83 -1.06 17.22
C LYS A 194 5.68 -1.00 18.73
N ASP A 195 4.55 -0.48 19.18
CA ASP A 195 4.18 -0.39 20.60
C ASP A 195 3.64 -1.75 21.12
N LYS A 196 4.51 -2.77 21.12
CA LYS A 196 4.21 -4.06 21.75
C LYS A 196 5.47 -4.81 22.17
N ALA A 197 5.49 -5.28 23.42
CA ALA A 197 6.55 -6.15 23.93
C ALA A 197 6.67 -7.44 23.10
N GLY A 198 7.86 -7.68 22.54
CA GLY A 198 8.17 -8.86 21.72
C GLY A 198 8.01 -8.67 20.21
N LEU A 199 7.73 -7.46 19.74
CA LEU A 199 7.89 -7.05 18.35
C LEU A 199 9.02 -6.03 18.29
N ASP A 200 9.99 -6.29 17.42
CA ASP A 200 11.11 -5.38 17.21
C ASP A 200 10.71 -4.30 16.21
N ASP A 201 11.15 -3.07 16.49
CA ASP A 201 11.09 -1.99 15.51
C ASP A 201 11.99 -2.33 14.33
N GLU A 202 11.62 -1.86 13.14
CA GLU A 202 12.39 -2.21 11.95
C GLU A 202 12.44 -1.10 10.91
N TRP A 203 13.54 -1.06 10.17
CA TRP A 203 13.65 -0.31 8.92
C TRP A 203 13.25 -1.18 7.74
N TYR A 204 12.59 -0.56 6.77
CA TYR A 204 12.35 -1.21 5.48
C TYR A 204 12.59 -0.26 4.31
N SER A 205 12.86 -0.85 3.16
CA SER A 205 13.00 -0.16 1.88
C SER A 205 12.18 -0.89 0.84
N LYS A 206 11.40 -0.16 0.07
CA LYS A 206 10.56 -0.72 -0.99
C LYS A 206 10.87 -0.05 -2.32
N PHE A 207 11.14 -0.87 -3.33
CA PHE A 207 11.33 -0.42 -4.71
C PHE A 207 10.13 -0.83 -5.54
N GLN A 208 9.57 0.10 -6.30
CA GLN A 208 8.35 -0.08 -7.07
C GLN A 208 8.59 0.35 -8.52
N PHE A 209 8.40 -0.58 -9.44
CA PHE A 209 8.55 -0.38 -10.87
C PHE A 209 7.18 -0.28 -11.53
N PHE A 210 6.90 0.82 -12.23
CA PHE A 210 5.63 1.09 -12.89
C PHE A 210 5.68 0.85 -14.40
N HIS A 211 4.61 0.31 -14.93
CA HIS A 211 4.36 0.26 -16.36
C HIS A 211 2.86 0.51 -16.65
N PRO A 212 2.51 1.46 -17.53
CA PRO A 212 3.40 2.44 -18.18
C PRO A 212 4.07 3.41 -17.22
N PRO A 213 5.09 4.16 -17.66
CA PRO A 213 5.69 5.24 -16.87
C PRO A 213 4.64 6.27 -16.43
N ARG A 214 4.85 6.91 -15.30
CA ARG A 214 4.04 8.07 -14.89
C ARG A 214 4.38 9.28 -15.73
N GLU A 215 3.43 9.80 -16.49
CA GLU A 215 3.70 10.84 -17.49
C GLU A 215 3.82 12.25 -16.88
N ASN A 216 3.18 12.54 -15.75
CA ASN A 216 2.96 13.90 -15.26
C ASN A 216 3.40 14.18 -13.83
N GLY A 217 4.23 13.34 -13.23
CA GLY A 217 4.74 13.53 -11.86
C GLY A 217 6.15 14.13 -11.87
N PRO A 218 6.49 15.01 -10.93
CA PRO A 218 7.89 15.40 -10.72
C PRO A 218 8.69 14.17 -10.28
N THR A 219 9.93 14.07 -10.78
CA THR A 219 10.88 13.00 -10.51
C THR A 219 12.16 13.55 -9.91
N ALA A 220 13.00 12.71 -9.33
CA ALA A 220 14.32 13.14 -8.85
C ALA A 220 15.21 13.72 -9.96
N LEU A 221 14.90 13.41 -11.23
CA LEU A 221 15.59 14.00 -12.38
C LEU A 221 15.31 15.50 -12.55
N ASP A 222 14.21 16.00 -11.97
CA ASP A 222 13.87 17.44 -11.98
C ASP A 222 14.70 18.24 -10.96
N GLY A 223 15.43 17.54 -10.07
CA GLY A 223 16.31 18.16 -9.10
C GLY A 223 15.58 18.89 -7.95
N ILE A 224 16.17 19.97 -7.48
CA ILE A 224 15.65 20.82 -6.42
C ILE A 224 14.94 22.02 -7.05
N SER A 225 13.71 22.28 -6.63
CA SER A 225 12.90 23.39 -7.12
C SER A 225 13.27 24.71 -6.42
N ASP A 226 13.04 25.83 -7.10
CA ASP A 226 13.18 27.17 -6.50
C ASP A 226 11.99 27.56 -5.61
N VAL A 227 10.84 26.83 -5.72
CA VAL A 227 9.64 27.06 -4.91
C VAL A 227 9.42 25.91 -3.91
N ALA A 228 9.02 26.24 -2.69
CA ALA A 228 8.87 25.24 -1.64
C ALA A 228 7.76 24.23 -1.95
N TRP A 229 6.62 24.69 -2.47
CA TRP A 229 5.43 23.86 -2.67
C TRP A 229 4.89 23.97 -4.09
N LYS A 230 4.52 22.83 -4.68
CA LYS A 230 3.83 22.78 -5.98
C LYS A 230 2.33 22.55 -5.72
N GLU A 231 1.62 23.58 -5.30
CA GLU A 231 0.24 23.48 -4.82
C GLU A 231 -0.79 23.19 -5.93
N ASN A 232 -0.64 23.81 -7.09
CA ASN A 232 -1.62 23.77 -8.17
C ASN A 232 -1.25 22.72 -9.24
N ARG A 233 -1.13 21.45 -8.84
CA ARG A 233 -0.94 20.35 -9.79
C ARG A 233 -2.28 19.73 -10.15
N ASP A 234 -2.50 19.48 -11.43
CA ASP A 234 -3.61 18.64 -11.90
C ASP A 234 -3.46 17.21 -11.36
N MET A 235 -4.46 16.74 -10.61
CA MET A 235 -4.50 15.42 -9.99
C MET A 235 -5.15 14.36 -10.89
N SER A 236 -5.52 14.68 -12.14
CA SER A 236 -6.14 13.72 -13.06
C SER A 236 -5.27 12.49 -13.32
N GLY A 237 -3.95 12.68 -13.41
CA GLY A 237 -2.99 11.57 -13.51
C GLY A 237 -2.93 10.63 -12.29
N GLU A 238 -3.57 11.00 -11.18
CA GLU A 238 -3.65 10.18 -9.96
C GLU A 238 -4.95 9.37 -9.84
N LEU A 239 -5.88 9.52 -10.78
CA LEU A 239 -7.17 8.79 -10.76
C LEU A 239 -6.98 7.27 -10.73
N LEU A 240 -5.97 6.75 -11.42
CA LEU A 240 -5.64 5.34 -11.47
C LEU A 240 -4.37 4.99 -10.65
N SER A 241 -3.92 5.86 -9.74
CA SER A 241 -2.85 5.50 -8.81
C SER A 241 -3.30 4.42 -7.83
N LYS A 242 -2.36 3.63 -7.27
CA LYS A 242 -2.71 2.59 -6.30
C LYS A 242 -3.37 3.17 -5.04
N VAL A 243 -4.27 2.40 -4.45
CA VAL A 243 -4.81 2.67 -3.11
C VAL A 243 -3.73 2.38 -2.07
N LYS A 244 -3.48 3.32 -1.16
CA LYS A 244 -2.57 3.12 -0.04
C LYS A 244 -3.31 2.41 1.09
N ARG A 245 -2.89 1.18 1.37
CA ARG A 245 -3.48 0.32 2.39
C ARG A 245 -2.54 -0.82 2.77
N GLN A 246 -2.83 -1.47 3.91
CA GLN A 246 -2.18 -2.70 4.30
C GLN A 246 -2.71 -3.89 3.46
N ASN A 247 -1.87 -4.44 2.60
CA ASN A 247 -2.24 -5.56 1.72
C ASN A 247 -2.07 -6.93 2.41
N LYS A 248 -1.13 -7.09 3.34
CA LYS A 248 -0.95 -8.34 4.10
C LYS A 248 -2.07 -8.53 5.11
N ILE A 249 -2.54 -9.77 5.26
CA ILE A 249 -3.52 -10.14 6.28
C ILE A 249 -2.78 -10.23 7.62
N MET A 250 -3.28 -9.50 8.62
CA MET A 250 -2.73 -9.54 9.98
C MET A 250 -3.31 -10.71 10.75
N ILE A 251 -2.43 -11.54 11.32
CA ILE A 251 -2.78 -12.82 11.95
C ILE A 251 -2.16 -12.90 13.34
N GLU A 252 -2.91 -13.45 14.29
CA GLU A 252 -2.47 -13.83 15.63
C GLU A 252 -2.45 -15.34 15.78
N PHE A 253 -1.38 -15.91 16.33
CA PHE A 253 -1.23 -17.35 16.56
C PHE A 253 -1.67 -17.77 17.95
N LYS A 254 -2.37 -18.90 18.07
CA LYS A 254 -2.73 -19.54 19.32
C LYS A 254 -1.52 -20.27 19.91
N GLY A 255 -0.69 -19.74 20.67
CA GLY A 255 0.40 -20.47 21.33
C GLY A 255 1.80 -19.94 21.13
N SER A 256 2.03 -18.97 20.26
CA SER A 256 3.32 -18.29 20.13
C SER A 256 3.18 -16.78 20.33
N SER A 257 4.29 -16.11 20.67
CA SER A 257 4.34 -14.64 20.76
C SER A 257 4.55 -13.94 19.40
N GLN A 258 4.47 -14.68 18.32
CA GLN A 258 4.72 -14.15 16.99
C GLN A 258 3.43 -13.69 16.32
N ILE A 259 3.47 -12.55 15.70
CA ILE A 259 2.35 -11.90 15.00
C ILE A 259 2.83 -11.53 13.62
N THR A 260 1.94 -11.64 12.64
CA THR A 260 2.22 -11.22 11.26
C THR A 260 2.64 -9.76 11.22
N ARG A 261 3.59 -9.44 10.42
CA ARG A 261 4.17 -8.11 10.30
C ARG A 261 3.30 -7.16 9.51
N THR A 262 3.34 -5.93 9.95
CA THR A 262 2.76 -4.81 9.20
C THR A 262 3.70 -4.37 8.09
N ASP A 263 3.23 -4.24 6.87
CA ASP A 263 3.91 -3.55 5.77
C ASP A 263 3.55 -2.09 5.73
#